data_575b477015019e1152534488218676aa
#
_entry.id   575b477015019e1152534488218676aa
#
_cell.length_a   1.000
_cell.length_b   1.000
_cell.length_c   1.000
_cell.angle_alpha   90.00
_cell.angle_beta   90.00
_cell.angle_gamma   90.00
#
_symmetry.space_group_name_H-M   'P 1'
#
loop_
_entity.id
_entity.type
_entity.pdbx_description
1 polymer ?
#
loop_
_entity_poly.entity_id
_entity_poly.type
_entity_poly.pdbx_seq_one_letter_code
_entity_poly.pdbx_strand_id
1 'polypeptide(L)'
;ALADSGQNMKDGIDLAVEEINAAGGISGRPIQIVYGDTQGANATGMTEMERLITQDKVMAVMGAYQSGVTEVVSQVAENYQVPMITANATSDSLTSHGYEYFFRLAPTNMMFIRDMEQYLLDLSAKDPADDIDVKSVAVCADNTELGQQTATWAKYFAEENGLEFKGEVLYSQGAADLTSEVLQLKSLNPDALIVDNYVSDAI
;
A
#
# COMPACT_ATOMS: atom_id res chain seq x y z
N ALA A 1 0.62 1.03 15.41
CA ALA A 1 -0.24 0.29 14.46
C ALA A 1 0.56 -0.31 13.29
N LEU A 2 1.64 0.34 12.83
CA LEU A 2 2.43 -0.13 11.67
C LEU A 2 3.80 -0.72 12.03
N ALA A 3 4.12 -0.82 13.32
CA ALA A 3 5.42 -1.32 13.79
C ALA A 3 5.72 -2.74 13.27
N ASP A 4 4.71 -3.62 13.29
CA ASP A 4 4.87 -5.01 12.83
C ASP A 4 5.13 -5.07 11.32
N SER A 5 4.43 -4.25 10.53
CA SER A 5 4.66 -4.18 9.08
C SER A 5 6.05 -3.63 8.75
N GLY A 6 6.50 -2.61 9.47
CA GLY A 6 7.85 -2.06 9.35
C GLY A 6 8.91 -3.09 9.76
N GLN A 7 8.67 -3.85 10.82
CA GLN A 7 9.59 -4.91 11.27
C GLN A 7 9.68 -6.05 10.24
N ASN A 8 8.54 -6.51 9.70
CA ASN A 8 8.53 -7.54 8.66
C ASN A 8 9.30 -7.09 7.40
N MET A 9 9.13 -5.83 6.99
CA MET A 9 9.89 -5.27 5.87
C MET A 9 11.39 -5.25 6.18
N LYS A 10 11.77 -4.83 7.40
CA LYS A 10 13.17 -4.83 7.86
C LYS A 10 13.76 -6.24 7.86
N ASP A 11 13.05 -7.22 8.38
CA ASP A 11 13.52 -8.61 8.46
C ASP A 11 13.76 -9.20 7.07
N GLY A 12 12.88 -8.90 6.10
CA GLY A 12 13.06 -9.30 4.71
C GLY A 12 14.27 -8.64 4.05
N ILE A 13 14.52 -7.36 4.33
CA ILE A 13 15.70 -6.63 3.83
C ILE A 13 16.97 -7.21 4.45
N ASP A 14 17.01 -7.44 5.77
CA ASP A 14 18.17 -7.97 6.47
C ASP A 14 18.55 -9.37 5.94
N LEU A 15 17.56 -10.23 5.73
CA LEU A 15 17.77 -11.56 5.14
C LEU A 15 18.38 -11.46 3.71
N ALA A 16 17.80 -10.63 2.86
CA ALA A 16 18.30 -10.44 1.51
C ALA A 16 19.72 -9.89 1.49
N VAL A 17 20.05 -8.95 2.38
CA VAL A 17 21.40 -8.39 2.51
C VAL A 17 22.39 -9.42 3.02
N GLU A 18 21.99 -10.26 3.98
CA GLU A 18 22.83 -11.37 4.47
C GLU A 18 23.18 -12.33 3.32
N GLU A 19 22.20 -12.78 2.55
CA GLU A 19 22.39 -13.66 1.41
C GLU A 19 23.29 -13.06 0.32
N ILE A 20 23.05 -11.80 -0.06
CA ILE A 20 23.85 -11.09 -1.07
C ILE A 20 25.29 -10.92 -0.58
N ASN A 21 25.50 -10.56 0.67
CA ASN A 21 26.83 -10.37 1.24
C ASN A 21 27.58 -11.71 1.37
N ALA A 22 26.89 -12.78 1.76
CA ALA A 22 27.48 -14.13 1.78
C ALA A 22 27.91 -14.61 0.38
N ALA A 23 27.19 -14.17 -0.67
CA ALA A 23 27.55 -14.44 -2.06
C ALA A 23 28.68 -13.52 -2.60
N GLY A 24 29.25 -12.64 -1.79
CA GLY A 24 30.36 -11.74 -2.17
C GLY A 24 29.96 -10.29 -2.42
N GLY A 25 28.72 -9.92 -2.11
CA GLY A 25 28.21 -8.56 -2.25
C GLY A 25 27.95 -8.12 -3.70
N ILE A 26 27.73 -6.84 -3.90
CA ILE A 26 27.54 -6.27 -5.23
C ILE A 26 28.90 -5.84 -5.79
N SER A 27 29.34 -6.46 -6.87
CA SER A 27 30.66 -6.22 -7.49
C SER A 27 31.83 -6.35 -6.49
N GLY A 28 31.75 -7.37 -5.59
CA GLY A 28 32.77 -7.62 -4.57
C GLY A 28 32.71 -6.67 -3.35
N ARG A 29 31.66 -5.87 -3.22
CA ARG A 29 31.48 -4.92 -2.12
C ARG A 29 30.26 -5.32 -1.29
N PRO A 30 30.39 -5.44 0.05
CA PRO A 30 29.24 -5.75 0.88
C PRO A 30 28.25 -4.58 0.92
N ILE A 31 26.96 -4.93 1.03
CA ILE A 31 25.88 -3.97 1.31
C ILE A 31 25.89 -3.64 2.80
N GLN A 32 25.78 -2.39 3.13
CA GLN A 32 25.54 -1.90 4.50
C GLN A 32 24.22 -1.15 4.52
N ILE A 33 23.31 -1.51 5.41
CA ILE A 33 22.01 -0.85 5.59
C ILE A 33 22.09 0.18 6.71
N VAL A 34 21.51 1.34 6.46
CA VAL A 34 21.23 2.37 7.47
C VAL A 34 19.72 2.57 7.51
N TYR A 35 19.11 2.38 8.67
CA TYR A 35 17.68 2.50 8.85
C TYR A 35 17.25 3.90 9.28
N GLY A 36 16.09 4.34 8.77
CA GLY A 36 15.34 5.49 9.23
C GLY A 36 13.92 5.06 9.63
N ASP A 37 13.45 5.52 10.78
CA ASP A 37 12.09 5.25 11.25
C ASP A 37 11.19 6.45 10.97
N THR A 38 10.24 6.29 10.08
CA THR A 38 9.28 7.34 9.71
C THR A 38 8.20 7.57 10.76
N GLN A 39 8.04 6.65 11.71
CA GLN A 39 6.95 6.63 12.71
C GLN A 39 5.54 6.74 12.07
N GLY A 40 5.41 6.42 10.79
CA GLY A 40 4.18 6.58 10.03
C GLY A 40 3.78 8.04 9.77
N ALA A 41 4.69 8.99 9.95
CA ALA A 41 4.43 10.43 9.82
C ALA A 41 5.23 11.06 8.67
N ASN A 42 4.55 11.82 7.81
CA ASN A 42 5.16 12.48 6.65
C ASN A 42 6.35 13.36 7.03
N ALA A 43 6.19 14.22 8.06
CA ALA A 43 7.25 15.14 8.50
C ALA A 43 8.48 14.40 9.03
N THR A 44 8.29 13.31 9.81
CA THR A 44 9.39 12.47 10.30
C THR A 44 10.06 11.76 9.12
N GLY A 45 9.28 11.22 8.19
CA GLY A 45 9.79 10.58 6.98
C GLY A 45 10.70 11.50 6.17
N MET A 46 10.29 12.75 5.93
CA MET A 46 11.11 13.75 5.23
C MET A 46 12.42 14.01 5.96
N THR A 47 12.37 14.21 7.28
CA THR A 47 13.58 14.47 8.10
C THR A 47 14.54 13.28 8.06
N GLU A 48 14.03 12.06 8.19
CA GLU A 48 14.83 10.84 8.11
C GLU A 48 15.44 10.66 6.71
N MET A 49 14.69 10.93 5.66
CA MET A 49 15.19 10.86 4.28
C MET A 49 16.35 11.86 4.08
N GLU A 50 16.19 13.11 4.51
CA GLU A 50 17.24 14.10 4.45
C GLU A 50 18.48 13.68 5.25
N ARG A 51 18.30 13.09 6.44
CA ARG A 51 19.40 12.57 7.27
C ARG A 51 20.15 11.45 6.55
N LEU A 52 19.43 10.46 6.03
CA LEU A 52 20.02 9.34 5.29
C LEU A 52 20.86 9.83 4.11
N ILE A 53 20.35 10.80 3.35
CA ILE A 53 21.03 11.32 2.17
C ILE A 53 22.20 12.24 2.54
N THR A 54 21.97 13.20 3.44
CA THR A 54 22.94 14.28 3.68
C THR A 54 23.99 13.97 4.73
N GLN A 55 23.65 13.14 5.72
CA GLN A 55 24.56 12.78 6.82
C GLN A 55 25.17 11.40 6.62
N ASP A 56 24.31 10.38 6.38
CA ASP A 56 24.77 9.00 6.21
C ASP A 56 25.29 8.71 4.79
N LYS A 57 25.01 9.60 3.81
CA LYS A 57 25.50 9.50 2.45
C LYS A 57 25.10 8.20 1.75
N VAL A 58 23.86 7.74 1.98
CA VAL A 58 23.35 6.54 1.32
C VAL A 58 23.32 6.73 -0.21
N MET A 59 23.59 5.65 -0.94
CA MET A 59 23.64 5.67 -2.42
C MET A 59 22.27 5.40 -3.06
N ALA A 60 21.37 4.75 -2.33
CA ALA A 60 20.01 4.46 -2.74
C ALA A 60 19.13 4.24 -1.49
N VAL A 61 17.82 4.37 -1.63
CA VAL A 61 16.86 4.19 -0.55
C VAL A 61 15.81 3.15 -0.94
N MET A 62 15.44 2.29 0.00
CA MET A 62 14.30 1.38 -0.13
C MET A 62 13.25 1.74 0.93
N GLY A 63 11.99 1.84 0.51
CA GLY A 63 10.85 2.22 1.37
C GLY A 63 9.97 3.24 0.64
N ALA A 64 9.04 3.92 1.32
CA ALA A 64 8.55 3.62 2.64
C ALA A 64 7.40 2.61 2.55
N TYR A 65 6.78 2.23 3.69
CA TYR A 65 5.66 1.29 3.69
C TYR A 65 4.35 1.96 3.24
N GLN A 66 4.00 3.08 3.88
CA GLN A 66 2.76 3.81 3.60
C GLN A 66 2.89 4.68 2.35
N SER A 67 1.83 4.70 1.52
CA SER A 67 1.79 5.53 0.31
C SER A 67 1.96 7.01 0.61
N GLY A 68 1.25 7.55 1.62
CA GLY A 68 1.37 8.96 1.99
C GLY A 68 2.76 9.38 2.44
N VAL A 69 3.49 8.52 3.17
CA VAL A 69 4.90 8.78 3.53
C VAL A 69 5.78 8.65 2.31
N THR A 70 5.57 7.62 1.47
CA THR A 70 6.34 7.41 0.23
C THR A 70 6.23 8.61 -0.69
N GLU A 71 5.05 9.22 -0.79
CA GLU A 71 4.79 10.42 -1.59
C GLU A 71 5.77 11.55 -1.25
N VAL A 72 5.86 11.90 0.02
CA VAL A 72 6.71 13.03 0.45
C VAL A 72 8.20 12.69 0.45
N VAL A 73 8.58 11.45 0.77
CA VAL A 73 10.01 11.07 0.79
C VAL A 73 10.56 10.83 -0.62
N SER A 74 9.71 10.39 -1.57
CA SER A 74 10.13 10.26 -2.97
C SER A 74 10.47 11.61 -3.59
N GLN A 75 9.72 12.66 -3.24
CA GLN A 75 10.06 14.03 -3.66
C GLN A 75 11.43 14.49 -3.12
N VAL A 76 11.74 14.15 -1.87
CA VAL A 76 13.07 14.45 -1.30
C VAL A 76 14.15 13.70 -2.05
N ALA A 77 13.97 12.40 -2.30
CA ALA A 77 14.92 11.57 -3.06
C ALA A 77 15.15 12.13 -4.48
N GLU A 78 14.08 12.52 -5.17
CA GLU A 78 14.14 13.14 -6.49
C GLU A 78 14.96 14.42 -6.47
N ASN A 79 14.70 15.33 -5.51
CA ASN A 79 15.41 16.61 -5.37
C ASN A 79 16.93 16.42 -5.14
N TYR A 80 17.31 15.36 -4.43
CA TYR A 80 18.71 15.02 -4.18
C TYR A 80 19.32 14.08 -5.23
N GLN A 81 18.53 13.63 -6.21
CA GLN A 81 18.95 12.68 -7.25
C GLN A 81 19.48 11.36 -6.68
N VAL A 82 18.84 10.89 -5.61
CA VAL A 82 19.15 9.61 -4.98
C VAL A 82 18.10 8.58 -5.38
N PRO A 83 18.48 7.47 -6.02
CA PRO A 83 17.53 6.43 -6.41
C PRO A 83 16.75 5.90 -5.20
N MET A 84 15.42 5.88 -5.33
CA MET A 84 14.52 5.33 -4.33
C MET A 84 13.61 4.29 -4.96
N ILE A 85 13.45 3.15 -4.27
CA ILE A 85 12.53 2.10 -4.68
C ILE A 85 11.56 1.76 -3.56
N THR A 86 10.28 1.63 -3.88
CA THR A 86 9.27 1.09 -2.95
C THR A 86 8.79 -0.28 -3.42
N ALA A 87 8.56 -1.18 -2.45
CA ALA A 87 8.01 -2.51 -2.69
C ALA A 87 6.59 -2.66 -2.09
N ASN A 88 6.12 -1.69 -1.31
CA ASN A 88 4.88 -1.78 -0.53
C ASN A 88 3.85 -0.70 -0.88
N ALA A 89 4.27 0.52 -1.16
CA ALA A 89 3.36 1.63 -1.43
C ALA A 89 2.67 1.47 -2.79
N THR A 90 1.34 1.46 -2.79
CA THR A 90 0.51 1.08 -3.94
C THR A 90 -0.25 2.24 -4.58
N SER A 91 -0.33 3.44 -3.95
CA SER A 91 -1.04 4.58 -4.54
C SER A 91 -0.60 4.85 -5.97
N ASP A 92 -1.57 5.06 -6.86
CA ASP A 92 -1.33 5.29 -8.29
C ASP A 92 -0.59 6.59 -8.55
N SER A 93 -0.78 7.61 -7.69
CA SER A 93 -0.12 8.92 -7.79
C SER A 93 1.41 8.82 -7.78
N LEU A 94 1.97 7.89 -6.99
CA LEU A 94 3.41 7.76 -6.75
C LEU A 94 4.27 7.66 -8.03
N THR A 95 3.74 7.07 -9.09
CA THR A 95 4.45 6.92 -10.37
C THR A 95 3.91 7.81 -11.48
N SER A 96 3.04 8.77 -11.15
CA SER A 96 2.48 9.74 -12.10
C SER A 96 3.22 11.09 -12.15
N HIS A 97 4.15 11.33 -11.21
CA HIS A 97 4.90 12.60 -11.10
C HIS A 97 5.97 12.80 -12.18
N GLY A 98 6.35 11.74 -12.90
CA GLY A 98 7.43 11.80 -13.88
C GLY A 98 8.82 11.89 -13.24
N TYR A 99 8.99 11.41 -12.01
CA TYR A 99 10.28 11.35 -11.33
C TYR A 99 11.26 10.42 -12.06
N GLU A 100 12.53 10.80 -12.10
CA GLU A 100 13.62 10.04 -12.72
C GLU A 100 14.30 9.09 -11.72
N TYR A 101 14.21 9.39 -10.42
CA TYR A 101 14.90 8.67 -9.35
C TYR A 101 13.97 7.84 -8.48
N PHE A 102 12.67 7.76 -8.80
CA PHE A 102 11.70 6.94 -8.05
C PHE A 102 11.23 5.73 -8.85
N PHE A 103 11.25 4.56 -8.20
CA PHE A 103 10.87 3.27 -8.78
C PHE A 103 9.91 2.52 -7.87
N ARG A 104 9.03 1.70 -8.45
CA ARG A 104 8.10 0.85 -7.70
C ARG A 104 8.12 -0.59 -8.21
N LEU A 105 8.17 -1.56 -7.29
CA LEU A 105 8.00 -2.99 -7.56
C LEU A 105 6.57 -3.46 -7.29
N ALA A 106 5.85 -2.82 -6.36
CA ALA A 106 4.47 -3.17 -6.06
C ALA A 106 3.55 -2.88 -7.26
N PRO A 107 2.48 -3.68 -7.47
CA PRO A 107 1.38 -3.30 -8.33
C PRO A 107 0.76 -1.95 -7.91
N THR A 108 0.04 -1.30 -8.82
CA THR A 108 -0.74 -0.12 -8.47
C THR A 108 -2.01 -0.51 -7.72
N ASN A 109 -2.60 0.43 -6.98
CA ASN A 109 -3.88 0.20 -6.31
C ASN A 109 -4.97 -0.18 -7.32
N MET A 110 -5.00 0.49 -8.47
CA MET A 110 -5.89 0.15 -9.58
C MET A 110 -5.78 -1.33 -9.98
N MET A 111 -4.55 -1.87 -10.10
CA MET A 111 -4.34 -3.27 -10.47
C MET A 111 -4.88 -4.22 -9.41
N PHE A 112 -4.63 -3.92 -8.13
CA PHE A 112 -5.17 -4.73 -7.03
C PHE A 112 -6.69 -4.79 -7.06
N ILE A 113 -7.36 -3.65 -7.16
CA ILE A 113 -8.83 -3.60 -7.13
C ILE A 113 -9.43 -4.29 -8.35
N ARG A 114 -8.87 -4.06 -9.54
CA ARG A 114 -9.27 -4.77 -10.75
C ARG A 114 -9.20 -6.28 -10.58
N ASP A 115 -8.08 -6.78 -10.06
CA ASP A 115 -7.86 -8.21 -9.93
C ASP A 115 -8.69 -8.82 -8.79
N MET A 116 -8.97 -8.06 -7.72
CA MET A 116 -9.91 -8.48 -6.67
C MET A 116 -11.34 -8.64 -7.22
N GLU A 117 -11.83 -7.67 -7.98
CA GLU A 117 -13.18 -7.78 -8.57
C GLU A 117 -13.27 -8.89 -9.62
N GLN A 118 -12.24 -9.03 -10.46
CA GLN A 118 -12.19 -10.16 -11.40
C GLN A 118 -12.22 -11.51 -10.66
N TYR A 119 -11.53 -11.60 -9.52
CA TYR A 119 -11.59 -12.81 -8.70
C TYR A 119 -12.98 -13.09 -8.14
N LEU A 120 -13.73 -12.06 -7.71
CA LEU A 120 -15.12 -12.20 -7.27
C LEU A 120 -16.03 -12.73 -8.39
N LEU A 121 -15.85 -12.23 -9.61
CA LEU A 121 -16.59 -12.73 -10.79
C LEU A 121 -16.21 -14.18 -11.12
N ASP A 122 -14.93 -14.50 -11.04
CA ASP A 122 -14.44 -15.86 -11.27
C ASP A 122 -14.97 -16.85 -10.22
N LEU A 123 -15.12 -16.43 -8.96
CA LEU A 123 -15.75 -17.22 -7.91
C LEU A 123 -17.22 -17.49 -8.23
N SER A 124 -17.96 -16.47 -8.63
CA SER A 124 -19.38 -16.59 -9.00
C SER A 124 -19.59 -17.52 -10.21
N ALA A 125 -18.59 -17.59 -11.11
CA ALA A 125 -18.66 -18.41 -12.33
C ALA A 125 -18.22 -19.86 -12.13
N LYS A 126 -17.45 -20.17 -11.06
CA LYS A 126 -16.72 -21.45 -10.95
C LYS A 126 -17.53 -22.63 -10.46
N ASP A 127 -18.49 -22.44 -9.57
CA ASP A 127 -19.28 -23.56 -9.06
C ASP A 127 -20.72 -23.13 -8.71
N PRO A 128 -21.70 -23.52 -9.53
CA PRO A 128 -23.13 -23.32 -9.20
C PRO A 128 -23.56 -24.01 -7.89
N ALA A 129 -22.77 -24.92 -7.35
CA ALA A 129 -23.06 -25.62 -6.11
C ALA A 129 -22.62 -24.85 -4.86
N ASP A 130 -21.66 -23.91 -4.99
CA ASP A 130 -21.17 -23.11 -3.87
C ASP A 130 -22.06 -21.93 -3.51
N ASP A 131 -23.13 -21.69 -4.30
CA ASP A 131 -24.15 -20.65 -4.08
C ASP A 131 -23.55 -19.22 -3.93
N ILE A 132 -22.34 -19.01 -4.50
CA ILE A 132 -21.66 -17.71 -4.52
C ILE A 132 -22.09 -16.97 -5.78
N ASP A 133 -22.98 -15.99 -5.64
CA ASP A 133 -23.48 -15.16 -6.74
C ASP A 133 -23.29 -13.69 -6.35
N VAL A 134 -22.10 -13.14 -6.63
CA VAL A 134 -21.76 -11.75 -6.32
C VAL A 134 -22.36 -10.84 -7.37
N LYS A 135 -23.30 -9.99 -6.98
CA LYS A 135 -23.96 -8.98 -7.81
C LYS A 135 -23.68 -7.56 -7.36
N SER A 136 -23.20 -7.41 -6.14
CA SER A 136 -22.94 -6.10 -5.56
C SER A 136 -21.70 -6.10 -4.68
N VAL A 137 -21.01 -4.95 -4.68
CA VAL A 137 -19.82 -4.70 -3.87
C VAL A 137 -19.96 -3.40 -3.09
N ALA A 138 -19.29 -3.32 -1.96
CA ALA A 138 -19.06 -2.09 -1.22
C ALA A 138 -17.60 -2.03 -0.76
N VAL A 139 -17.14 -0.84 -0.38
CA VAL A 139 -15.77 -0.60 0.09
C VAL A 139 -15.77 -0.22 1.56
N CYS A 140 -14.81 -0.76 2.30
CA CYS A 140 -14.38 -0.27 3.61
C CYS A 140 -12.88 0.04 3.55
N ALA A 141 -12.51 1.29 3.74
CA ALA A 141 -11.12 1.73 3.69
C ALA A 141 -10.87 2.85 4.70
N ASP A 142 -9.58 3.11 5.00
CA ASP A 142 -9.26 4.33 5.72
C ASP A 142 -9.48 5.58 4.84
N ASN A 143 -9.56 6.76 5.46
CA ASN A 143 -9.83 8.02 4.77
C ASN A 143 -8.56 8.69 4.20
N THR A 144 -7.48 7.92 4.00
CA THR A 144 -6.28 8.41 3.31
C THR A 144 -6.52 8.51 1.80
N GLU A 145 -5.57 9.12 1.09
CA GLU A 145 -5.60 9.14 -0.37
C GLU A 145 -5.71 7.73 -0.97
N LEU A 146 -4.99 6.75 -0.40
CA LEU A 146 -5.05 5.37 -0.87
C LEU A 146 -6.46 4.77 -0.72
N GLY A 147 -7.09 4.92 0.45
CA GLY A 147 -8.44 4.41 0.68
C GLY A 147 -9.49 5.08 -0.23
N GLN A 148 -9.35 6.38 -0.51
CA GLN A 148 -10.21 7.08 -1.47
C GLN A 148 -9.99 6.58 -2.92
N GLN A 149 -8.75 6.27 -3.29
CA GLN A 149 -8.44 5.64 -4.59
C GLN A 149 -9.07 4.24 -4.68
N THR A 150 -8.99 3.45 -3.61
CA THR A 150 -9.63 2.13 -3.53
C THR A 150 -11.12 2.23 -3.83
N ALA A 151 -11.83 3.15 -3.18
CA ALA A 151 -13.26 3.36 -3.42
C ALA A 151 -13.56 3.81 -4.86
N THR A 152 -12.71 4.68 -5.41
CA THR A 152 -12.83 5.16 -6.79
C THR A 152 -12.69 4.01 -7.80
N TRP A 153 -11.66 3.19 -7.66
CA TRP A 153 -11.43 2.07 -8.57
C TRP A 153 -12.44 0.95 -8.39
N ALA A 154 -12.85 0.64 -7.17
CA ALA A 154 -13.90 -0.35 -6.93
C ALA A 154 -15.22 0.05 -7.59
N LYS A 155 -15.61 1.31 -7.48
CA LYS A 155 -16.79 1.81 -8.20
C LYS A 155 -16.63 1.68 -9.71
N TYR A 156 -15.49 2.09 -10.25
CA TYR A 156 -15.23 2.05 -11.68
C TYR A 156 -15.31 0.62 -12.24
N PHE A 157 -14.60 -0.32 -11.62
CA PHE A 157 -14.58 -1.71 -12.09
C PHE A 157 -15.90 -2.44 -11.82
N ALA A 158 -16.60 -2.13 -10.72
CA ALA A 158 -17.94 -2.66 -10.50
C ALA A 158 -18.89 -2.27 -11.66
N GLU A 159 -18.91 -1.00 -12.04
CA GLU A 159 -19.71 -0.50 -13.18
C GLU A 159 -19.32 -1.17 -14.51
N GLU A 160 -18.00 -1.28 -14.78
CA GLU A 160 -17.49 -1.96 -15.99
C GLU A 160 -17.85 -3.45 -16.02
N ASN A 161 -17.88 -4.12 -14.88
CA ASN A 161 -18.15 -5.54 -14.76
C ASN A 161 -19.64 -5.87 -14.55
N GLY A 162 -20.52 -4.86 -14.51
CA GLY A 162 -21.96 -5.03 -14.33
C GLY A 162 -22.37 -5.40 -12.90
N LEU A 163 -21.50 -5.12 -11.91
CA LEU A 163 -21.82 -5.22 -10.50
C LEU A 163 -22.45 -3.92 -9.98
N GLU A 164 -23.33 -4.03 -8.99
CA GLU A 164 -23.86 -2.87 -8.30
C GLU A 164 -22.86 -2.36 -7.26
N PHE A 165 -22.37 -1.13 -7.40
CA PHE A 165 -21.60 -0.48 -6.34
C PHE A 165 -22.55 0.09 -5.28
N LYS A 166 -22.62 -0.55 -4.10
CA LYS A 166 -23.52 -0.16 -3.00
C LYS A 166 -23.07 1.09 -2.26
N GLY A 167 -21.79 1.43 -2.33
CA GLY A 167 -21.21 2.58 -1.66
C GLY A 167 -19.89 2.28 -0.96
N GLU A 168 -19.40 3.30 -0.28
CA GLU A 168 -18.15 3.26 0.48
C GLU A 168 -18.36 3.72 1.90
N VAL A 169 -17.59 3.17 2.83
CA VAL A 169 -17.46 3.65 4.20
C VAL A 169 -15.99 3.89 4.48
N LEU A 170 -15.62 5.16 4.61
CA LEU A 170 -14.27 5.58 4.92
C LEU A 170 -14.17 5.93 6.41
N TYR A 171 -13.16 5.41 7.09
CA TYR A 171 -12.94 5.62 8.51
C TYR A 171 -11.61 6.33 8.79
N SER A 172 -11.47 6.92 9.98
CA SER A 172 -10.19 7.49 10.40
C SER A 172 -9.26 6.40 10.89
N GLN A 173 -8.06 6.32 10.31
CA GLN A 173 -7.03 5.36 10.70
C GLN A 173 -6.75 5.42 12.21
N GLY A 174 -6.75 4.26 12.87
CA GLY A 174 -6.51 4.14 14.31
C GLY A 174 -7.66 4.63 15.18
N ALA A 175 -8.89 4.75 14.64
CA ALA A 175 -10.07 5.05 15.42
C ALA A 175 -10.29 4.02 16.52
N ALA A 176 -10.63 4.48 17.72
CA ALA A 176 -10.83 3.61 18.89
C ALA A 176 -12.16 2.82 18.82
N ASP A 177 -13.11 3.27 18.01
CA ASP A 177 -14.43 2.66 17.84
C ASP A 177 -14.90 2.88 16.41
N LEU A 178 -15.18 1.79 15.71
CA LEU A 178 -15.68 1.74 14.33
C LEU A 178 -17.12 1.19 14.26
N THR A 179 -17.86 1.20 15.37
CA THR A 179 -19.22 0.65 15.44
C THR A 179 -20.15 1.33 14.44
N SER A 180 -20.05 2.66 14.29
CA SER A 180 -20.89 3.41 13.34
C SER A 180 -20.62 3.01 11.89
N GLU A 181 -19.37 2.84 11.52
CA GLU A 181 -18.91 2.43 10.19
C GLU A 181 -19.36 1.01 9.87
N VAL A 182 -19.24 0.10 10.83
CA VAL A 182 -19.74 -1.29 10.69
C VAL A 182 -21.26 -1.31 10.50
N LEU A 183 -22.01 -0.47 11.20
CA LEU A 183 -23.46 -0.37 11.02
C LEU A 183 -23.82 0.22 9.64
N GLN A 184 -23.07 1.18 9.15
CA GLN A 184 -23.24 1.71 7.79
C GLN A 184 -22.97 0.63 6.75
N LEU A 185 -21.86 -0.11 6.84
CA LEU A 185 -21.54 -1.23 5.94
C LEU A 185 -22.64 -2.29 5.94
N LYS A 186 -23.15 -2.66 7.11
CA LYS A 186 -24.28 -3.60 7.21
C LYS A 186 -25.53 -3.07 6.53
N SER A 187 -25.79 -1.76 6.58
CA SER A 187 -26.98 -1.17 5.93
C SER A 187 -26.86 -1.15 4.40
N LEU A 188 -25.65 -1.10 3.85
CA LEU A 188 -25.41 -1.21 2.41
C LEU A 188 -25.74 -2.62 1.89
N ASN A 189 -25.58 -3.64 2.72
CA ASN A 189 -25.88 -5.04 2.43
C ASN A 189 -25.31 -5.51 1.07
N PRO A 190 -24.00 -5.39 0.82
CA PRO A 190 -23.36 -5.88 -0.39
C PRO A 190 -23.22 -7.42 -0.33
N ASP A 191 -23.09 -8.06 -1.50
CA ASP A 191 -22.76 -9.49 -1.59
C ASP A 191 -21.27 -9.73 -1.28
N ALA A 192 -20.40 -8.76 -1.60
CA ALA A 192 -18.98 -8.78 -1.26
C ALA A 192 -18.49 -7.41 -0.77
N LEU A 193 -17.50 -7.45 0.12
CA LEU A 193 -16.88 -6.26 0.67
C LEU A 193 -15.39 -6.22 0.27
N ILE A 194 -15.00 -5.13 -0.40
CA ILE A 194 -13.60 -4.82 -0.67
C ILE A 194 -13.07 -4.05 0.54
N VAL A 195 -12.04 -4.61 1.19
CA VAL A 195 -11.49 -4.07 2.42
C VAL A 195 -10.03 -3.66 2.19
N ASP A 196 -9.72 -2.38 2.38
CA ASP A 196 -8.38 -1.81 2.34
C ASP A 196 -8.06 -1.18 3.69
N ASN A 197 -7.62 -2.03 4.62
CA ASN A 197 -7.41 -1.67 6.01
C ASN A 197 -6.02 -2.09 6.47
N TYR A 198 -5.46 -1.36 7.42
CA TYR A 198 -4.31 -1.85 8.17
C TYR A 198 -4.73 -2.91 9.19
N VAL A 199 -3.81 -3.82 9.51
CA VAL A 199 -4.09 -4.95 10.43
C VAL A 199 -4.68 -4.48 11.77
N SER A 200 -4.23 -3.32 12.29
CA SER A 200 -4.74 -2.76 13.54
C SER A 200 -6.22 -2.34 13.49
N ASP A 201 -6.72 -2.06 12.30
CA ASP A 201 -8.07 -1.51 12.11
C ASP A 201 -9.04 -2.60 11.63
N ALA A 202 -8.51 -3.78 11.27
CA ALA A 202 -9.28 -4.93 10.79
C ALA A 202 -9.67 -5.95 11.89
N ILE A 203 -9.24 -5.70 13.15
CA ILE A 203 -9.51 -6.57 14.32
C ILE A 203 -10.56 -5.89 15.25
#